data_d68d774d0f99fbf9c17815f388c5d64d
#
_entry.id   d68d774d0f99fbf9c17815f388c5d64d
#
_cell.length_a   1.000
_cell.length_b   1.000
_cell.length_c   1.000
_cell.angle_alpha   90.00
_cell.angle_beta   90.00
_cell.angle_gamma   90.00
#
_symmetry.space_group_name_H-M   'P 1'
#
loop_
_entity.id
_entity.type
_entity.pdbx_description
1 polymer ?
#
loop_
_entity_poly.entity_id
_entity_poly.type
_entity_poly.pdbx_seq_one_letter_code
_entity_poly.pdbx_strand_id
1 'polypeptide(L)'
;HENSSAASDVYKRQGYNCSYVAVDRVAAFDEILYVLMNGTGVGFSVERQYTAKLPVVAEEFYMSDTVIQVADSKLGWAKAFKELIGMLYIGQIPKWDMSKVRPAGAPLKTFGGRASGPDPLESLFNFCVTTFKGAAGRKLTSLECHDIVCKIAEIVVVGGVRRSALISLSNLSDDRMRHAKSGQWWEQNGQRALANNSAGYSEKPDL
;
A
#
# COMPACT_ATOMS: atom_id res chain seq x y z
N HIS A 1 26.31 6.03 24.96
CA HIS A 1 26.08 4.64 24.49
C HIS A 1 24.66 4.35 23.98
N GLU A 2 23.70 5.31 24.05
CA GLU A 2 22.33 5.10 23.58
C GLU A 2 22.09 5.39 22.07
N ASN A 3 23.05 6.00 21.37
CA ASN A 3 22.93 6.27 19.92
C ASN A 3 23.25 5.09 19.02
N SER A 4 23.70 3.97 19.56
CA SER A 4 24.10 2.78 18.78
C SER A 4 22.91 1.93 18.35
N SER A 5 21.80 1.90 19.09
CA SER A 5 20.66 1.04 18.78
C SER A 5 19.81 1.57 17.63
N ALA A 6 19.54 2.87 17.58
CA ALA A 6 18.74 3.47 16.50
C ALA A 6 19.47 3.41 15.14
N ALA A 7 20.79 3.66 15.14
CA ALA A 7 21.60 3.53 13.94
C ALA A 7 21.67 2.06 13.47
N SER A 8 21.82 1.10 14.40
CA SER A 8 21.86 -0.33 14.06
C SER A 8 20.53 -0.84 13.53
N ASP A 9 19.39 -0.32 14.02
CA ASP A 9 18.07 -0.69 13.53
C ASP A 9 17.78 -0.11 12.13
N VAL A 10 18.24 1.10 11.85
CA VAL A 10 18.20 1.69 10.51
C VAL A 10 19.07 0.90 9.54
N TYR A 11 20.29 0.52 9.94
CA TYR A 11 21.19 -0.29 9.12
C TYR A 11 20.65 -1.71 8.88
N LYS A 12 20.05 -2.36 9.87
CA LYS A 12 19.43 -3.68 9.71
C LYS A 12 18.26 -3.64 8.70
N ARG A 13 17.45 -2.58 8.70
CA ARG A 13 16.35 -2.42 7.74
C ARG A 13 16.83 -2.11 6.32
N GLN A 14 17.94 -1.43 6.16
CA GLN A 14 18.58 -1.16 4.85
C GLN A 14 19.39 -2.34 4.30
N GLY A 15 19.70 -3.33 5.13
CA GLY A 15 20.44 -4.53 4.74
C GLY A 15 19.64 -5.52 3.90
N TYR A 16 18.31 -5.40 3.86
CA TYR A 16 17.44 -6.28 3.06
C TYR A 16 16.91 -5.54 1.84
N ASN A 17 17.27 -5.99 0.65
CA ASN A 17 16.78 -5.44 -0.60
C ASN A 17 15.35 -5.85 -0.93
N CYS A 18 14.86 -6.95 -0.37
CA CYS A 18 13.55 -7.52 -0.64
C CYS A 18 12.89 -8.02 0.65
N SER A 19 11.57 -7.92 0.69
CA SER A 19 10.73 -8.44 1.75
C SER A 19 9.50 -9.14 1.17
N TYR A 20 8.81 -9.92 1.98
CA TYR A 20 7.54 -10.54 1.60
C TYR A 20 6.48 -10.25 2.67
N VAL A 21 5.26 -9.93 2.20
CA VAL A 21 4.11 -9.68 3.06
C VAL A 21 2.87 -10.38 2.50
N ALA A 22 2.26 -11.27 3.29
CA ALA A 22 0.91 -11.75 3.00
C ALA A 22 -0.10 -10.71 3.48
N VAL A 23 -1.10 -10.37 2.64
CA VAL A 23 -2.17 -9.44 3.00
C VAL A 23 -3.27 -10.21 3.74
N ASP A 24 -2.97 -10.60 4.98
CA ASP A 24 -3.83 -11.40 5.84
C ASP A 24 -4.28 -10.65 7.11
N ARG A 25 -3.84 -9.42 7.27
CA ARG A 25 -4.19 -8.51 8.38
C ARG A 25 -4.21 -7.06 7.89
N VAL A 26 -4.96 -6.24 8.58
CA VAL A 26 -5.15 -4.82 8.23
C VAL A 26 -3.82 -4.06 8.19
N ALA A 27 -2.91 -4.35 9.12
CA ALA A 27 -1.59 -3.74 9.20
C ALA A 27 -0.68 -4.04 7.99
N ALA A 28 -0.98 -5.04 7.17
CA ALA A 28 -0.17 -5.35 5.99
C ALA A 28 -0.05 -4.15 5.03
N PHE A 29 -1.09 -3.35 4.91
CA PHE A 29 -1.10 -2.20 3.99
C PHE A 29 -0.13 -1.09 4.42
N ASP A 30 -0.14 -0.69 5.69
CA ASP A 30 0.78 0.34 6.20
C ASP A 30 2.21 -0.18 6.33
N GLU A 31 2.40 -1.46 6.61
CA GLU A 31 3.71 -2.10 6.57
C GLU A 31 4.32 -2.07 5.17
N ILE A 32 3.55 -2.41 4.13
CA ILE A 32 4.00 -2.35 2.73
C ILE A 32 4.40 -0.91 2.36
N LEU A 33 3.56 0.08 2.71
CA LEU A 33 3.88 1.49 2.48
C LEU A 33 5.22 1.86 3.14
N TYR A 34 5.39 1.54 4.42
CA TYR A 34 6.60 1.87 5.15
C TYR A 34 7.85 1.21 4.58
N VAL A 35 7.77 -0.06 4.22
CA VAL A 35 8.88 -0.83 3.64
C VAL A 35 9.28 -0.28 2.27
N LEU A 36 8.31 -0.03 1.39
CA LEU A 36 8.56 0.57 0.07
C LEU A 36 9.19 1.97 0.19
N MET A 37 8.71 2.81 1.12
CA MET A 37 9.30 4.13 1.37
C MET A 37 10.75 4.07 1.87
N ASN A 38 11.20 2.94 2.41
CA ASN A 38 12.59 2.70 2.77
C ASN A 38 13.44 2.16 1.61
N GLY A 39 12.88 2.03 0.41
CA GLY A 39 13.58 1.59 -0.79
C GLY A 39 13.72 0.06 -0.91
N THR A 40 13.07 -0.70 -0.06
CA THR A 40 13.06 -2.18 -0.08
C THR A 40 11.96 -2.66 -1.03
N GLY A 41 12.27 -3.60 -1.91
CA GLY A 41 11.28 -4.27 -2.75
C GLY A 41 10.34 -5.15 -1.92
N VAL A 42 9.07 -5.24 -2.33
CA VAL A 42 8.05 -6.04 -1.65
C VAL A 42 7.47 -7.08 -2.59
N GLY A 43 7.64 -8.35 -2.24
CA GLY A 43 6.80 -9.43 -2.71
C GLY A 43 5.54 -9.50 -1.84
N PHE A 44 4.37 -9.63 -2.42
CA PHE A 44 3.14 -9.75 -1.64
C PHE A 44 2.20 -10.80 -2.24
N SER A 45 1.33 -11.34 -1.39
CA SER A 45 0.24 -12.21 -1.83
C SER A 45 -1.09 -11.71 -1.29
N VAL A 46 -2.07 -11.68 -2.18
CA VAL A 46 -3.48 -11.36 -1.92
C VAL A 46 -4.39 -12.52 -2.24
N GLU A 47 -3.85 -13.74 -2.25
CA GLU A 47 -4.63 -14.94 -2.49
C GLU A 47 -5.78 -15.07 -1.50
N ARG A 48 -6.84 -15.75 -1.91
CA ARG A 48 -8.07 -15.88 -1.11
C ARG A 48 -7.82 -16.42 0.31
N GLN A 49 -6.86 -17.32 0.48
CA GLN A 49 -6.49 -17.87 1.80
C GLN A 49 -5.94 -16.80 2.77
N TYR A 50 -5.37 -15.72 2.26
CA TYR A 50 -4.89 -14.59 3.06
C TYR A 50 -5.97 -13.54 3.23
N THR A 51 -6.57 -13.06 2.16
CA THR A 51 -7.59 -12.00 2.21
C THR A 51 -8.86 -12.43 2.95
N ALA A 52 -9.15 -13.75 3.01
CA ALA A 52 -10.24 -14.27 3.81
C ALA A 52 -10.08 -14.02 5.32
N LYS A 53 -8.88 -13.74 5.82
CA LYS A 53 -8.61 -13.39 7.21
C LYS A 53 -8.89 -11.91 7.53
N LEU A 54 -8.99 -11.06 6.51
CA LEU A 54 -9.33 -9.66 6.69
C LEU A 54 -10.76 -9.52 7.24
N PRO A 55 -11.03 -8.49 8.05
CA PRO A 55 -12.37 -8.23 8.55
C PRO A 55 -13.35 -7.88 7.42
N VAL A 56 -14.63 -7.98 7.70
CA VAL A 56 -15.70 -7.47 6.85
C VAL A 56 -15.68 -5.94 6.93
N VAL A 57 -15.83 -5.27 5.81
CA VAL A 57 -15.98 -3.81 5.74
C VAL A 57 -17.39 -3.44 6.25
N ALA A 58 -17.50 -2.34 6.95
CA ALA A 58 -18.79 -1.85 7.45
C ALA A 58 -19.82 -1.72 6.32
N GLU A 59 -21.09 -1.94 6.64
CA GLU A 59 -22.21 -1.84 5.69
C GLU A 59 -22.50 -0.40 5.30
N GLU A 60 -22.35 0.52 6.26
CA GLU A 60 -22.64 1.93 6.09
C GLU A 60 -21.42 2.80 6.32
N PHE A 61 -21.31 3.89 5.57
CA PHE A 61 -20.26 4.88 5.69
C PHE A 61 -20.81 6.24 6.04
N TYR A 62 -20.16 6.90 6.99
CA TYR A 62 -20.50 8.27 7.40
C TYR A 62 -19.25 9.10 7.63
N MET A 63 -19.36 10.39 7.42
CA MET A 63 -18.29 11.35 7.68
C MET A 63 -18.02 11.44 9.18
N SER A 64 -16.78 11.28 9.57
CA SER A 64 -16.32 11.48 10.95
C SER A 64 -15.76 12.88 11.15
N ASP A 65 -15.88 13.41 12.36
CA ASP A 65 -15.21 14.66 12.73
C ASP A 65 -13.72 14.47 13.08
N THR A 66 -13.24 13.23 13.12
CA THR A 66 -11.83 12.90 13.31
C THR A 66 -10.99 13.49 12.18
N VAL A 67 -9.90 14.17 12.54
CA VAL A 67 -8.93 14.71 11.60
C VAL A 67 -7.60 13.97 11.74
N ILE A 68 -7.20 13.24 10.73
CA ILE A 68 -5.89 12.56 10.69
C ILE A 68 -4.82 13.61 10.41
N GLN A 69 -3.91 13.83 11.36
CA GLN A 69 -2.76 14.71 11.20
C GLN A 69 -1.60 13.96 10.56
N VAL A 70 -1.18 14.39 9.37
CA VAL A 70 -0.09 13.74 8.64
C VAL A 70 1.23 14.42 8.96
N ALA A 71 2.15 13.72 9.61
CA ALA A 71 3.50 14.21 9.88
C ALA A 71 4.41 14.03 8.64
N ASP A 72 5.33 14.99 8.43
CA ASP A 72 6.27 15.00 7.31
C ASP A 72 7.44 14.00 7.50
N SER A 73 7.10 12.72 7.55
CA SER A 73 8.05 11.63 7.67
C SER A 73 7.48 10.33 7.10
N LYS A 74 8.35 9.37 6.73
CA LYS A 74 7.93 8.03 6.29
C LYS A 74 7.03 7.34 7.29
N LEU A 75 7.40 7.41 8.58
CA LEU A 75 6.61 6.85 9.66
C LEU A 75 5.29 7.61 9.86
N GLY A 76 5.29 8.93 9.68
CA GLY A 76 4.09 9.76 9.74
C GLY A 76 3.07 9.40 8.68
N TRP A 77 3.52 9.17 7.45
CA TRP A 77 2.68 8.72 6.34
C TRP A 77 2.09 7.32 6.61
N ALA A 78 2.94 6.39 7.06
CA ALA A 78 2.48 5.03 7.39
C ALA A 78 1.46 5.03 8.53
N LYS A 79 1.68 5.82 9.60
CA LYS A 79 0.75 5.95 10.72
C LYS A 79 -0.59 6.55 10.27
N ALA A 80 -0.57 7.62 9.48
CA ALA A 80 -1.78 8.25 8.97
C ALA A 80 -2.57 7.28 8.06
N PHE A 81 -1.87 6.53 7.24
CA PHE A 81 -2.49 5.51 6.38
C PHE A 81 -3.10 4.36 7.19
N LYS A 82 -2.40 3.89 8.22
CA LYS A 82 -2.92 2.89 9.16
C LYS A 82 -4.21 3.35 9.83
N GLU A 83 -4.25 4.60 10.30
CA GLU A 83 -5.42 5.19 10.93
C GLU A 83 -6.58 5.27 9.95
N LEU A 84 -6.34 5.75 8.72
CA LEU A 84 -7.35 5.78 7.66
C LEU A 84 -7.96 4.40 7.41
N ILE A 85 -7.13 3.38 7.16
CA ILE A 85 -7.61 2.02 6.86
C ILE A 85 -8.41 1.46 8.04
N GLY A 86 -7.96 1.67 9.28
CA GLY A 86 -8.69 1.27 10.47
C GLY A 86 -10.07 1.91 10.56
N MET A 87 -10.19 3.21 10.28
CA MET A 87 -11.46 3.93 10.29
C MET A 87 -12.39 3.48 9.16
N LEU A 88 -11.86 3.23 7.97
CA LEU A 88 -12.66 2.74 6.83
C LEU A 88 -13.27 1.35 7.11
N TYR A 89 -12.57 0.46 7.81
CA TYR A 89 -13.14 -0.83 8.20
C TYR A 89 -14.36 -0.72 9.10
N ILE A 90 -14.43 0.32 9.93
CA ILE A 90 -15.60 0.58 10.81
C ILE A 90 -16.61 1.58 10.22
N GLY A 91 -16.48 1.92 8.93
CA GLY A 91 -17.42 2.78 8.22
C GLY A 91 -17.25 4.27 8.49
N GLN A 92 -16.13 4.70 9.09
CA GLN A 92 -15.86 6.10 9.33
C GLN A 92 -14.94 6.67 8.25
N ILE A 93 -15.35 7.80 7.65
CA ILE A 93 -14.55 8.55 6.68
C ILE A 93 -13.99 9.78 7.41
N PRO A 94 -12.70 9.77 7.81
CA PRO A 94 -12.09 10.90 8.48
C PRO A 94 -11.82 12.06 7.52
N LYS A 95 -11.62 13.22 8.08
CA LYS A 95 -10.90 14.32 7.44
C LYS A 95 -9.40 14.09 7.61
N TRP A 96 -8.58 14.72 6.78
CA TRP A 96 -7.12 14.70 6.94
C TRP A 96 -6.53 16.07 6.77
N ASP A 97 -5.47 16.34 7.53
CA ASP A 97 -4.70 17.57 7.46
C ASP A 97 -3.27 17.24 7.06
N MET A 98 -2.88 17.66 5.87
CA MET A 98 -1.55 17.47 5.29
C MET A 98 -0.71 18.76 5.30
N SER A 99 -1.13 19.78 6.02
CA SER A 99 -0.46 21.09 6.08
C SER A 99 1.00 21.01 6.57
N LYS A 100 1.33 19.97 7.34
CA LYS A 100 2.69 19.74 7.83
C LYS A 100 3.60 19.02 6.83
N VAL A 101 3.02 18.43 5.78
CA VAL A 101 3.80 17.74 4.73
C VAL A 101 4.50 18.79 3.88
N ARG A 102 5.80 18.61 3.67
CA ARG A 102 6.60 19.54 2.84
C ARG A 102 6.02 19.68 1.43
N PRO A 103 6.09 20.87 0.84
CA PRO A 103 5.56 21.11 -0.49
C PRO A 103 6.33 20.35 -1.57
N ALA A 104 5.70 20.17 -2.72
CA ALA A 104 6.34 19.61 -3.91
C ALA A 104 7.58 20.43 -4.29
N GLY A 105 8.64 19.75 -4.70
CA GLY A 105 9.91 20.37 -5.09
C GLY A 105 10.88 20.64 -3.95
N ALA A 106 10.48 20.50 -2.67
CA ALA A 106 11.38 20.64 -1.54
C ALA A 106 12.51 19.57 -1.56
N PRO A 107 13.75 19.91 -1.17
CA PRO A 107 14.86 18.96 -1.21
C PRO A 107 14.66 17.80 -0.22
N LEU A 108 14.99 16.58 -0.65
CA LEU A 108 15.02 15.40 0.20
C LEU A 108 16.42 15.22 0.82
N LYS A 109 16.48 15.13 2.15
CA LYS A 109 17.76 15.06 2.88
C LYS A 109 18.47 13.70 2.77
N THR A 110 17.75 12.61 2.55
CA THR A 110 18.28 11.25 2.74
C THR A 110 18.73 10.57 1.44
N PHE A 111 18.03 10.78 0.32
CA PHE A 111 18.30 10.08 -0.94
C PHE A 111 18.63 11.01 -2.11
N GLY A 112 18.71 12.31 -1.86
CA GLY A 112 18.71 13.30 -2.92
C GLY A 112 17.39 13.30 -3.71
N GLY A 113 17.13 14.31 -4.50
CA GLY A 113 15.88 14.48 -5.23
C GLY A 113 14.94 15.48 -4.56
N ARG A 114 13.71 15.54 -5.06
CA ARG A 114 12.71 16.51 -4.64
C ARG A 114 11.47 15.80 -4.12
N ALA A 115 10.82 16.40 -3.11
CA ALA A 115 9.57 15.91 -2.55
C ALA A 115 8.42 16.02 -3.56
N SER A 116 7.49 15.11 -3.50
CA SER A 116 6.25 15.12 -4.30
C SER A 116 5.19 16.07 -3.76
N GLY A 117 5.30 16.50 -2.51
CA GLY A 117 4.22 17.16 -1.80
C GLY A 117 3.18 16.18 -1.24
N PRO A 118 2.06 16.69 -0.73
CA PRO A 118 0.99 15.88 -0.14
C PRO A 118 0.11 15.14 -1.15
N ASP A 119 -0.01 15.64 -2.38
CA ASP A 119 -0.99 15.17 -3.37
C ASP A 119 -0.98 13.66 -3.63
N PRO A 120 0.18 12.97 -3.72
CA PRO A 120 0.19 11.53 -3.92
C PRO A 120 -0.46 10.76 -2.75
N LEU A 121 -0.19 11.17 -1.51
CA LEU A 121 -0.79 10.54 -0.34
C LEU A 121 -2.30 10.80 -0.26
N GLU A 122 -2.74 12.00 -0.61
CA GLU A 122 -4.16 12.33 -0.72
C GLU A 122 -4.85 11.50 -1.79
N SER A 123 -4.20 11.28 -2.94
CA SER A 123 -4.69 10.38 -3.98
C SER A 123 -4.87 8.95 -3.48
N LEU A 124 -3.93 8.42 -2.67
CA LEU A 124 -4.07 7.11 -2.03
C LEU A 124 -5.25 7.07 -1.07
N PHE A 125 -5.42 8.10 -0.25
CA PHE A 125 -6.52 8.17 0.73
C PHE A 125 -7.88 8.16 0.02
N ASN A 126 -8.06 8.99 -1.01
CA ASN A 126 -9.28 9.04 -1.81
C ASN A 126 -9.55 7.71 -2.53
N PHE A 127 -8.50 7.07 -3.07
CA PHE A 127 -8.61 5.75 -3.69
C PHE A 127 -9.11 4.70 -2.70
N CYS A 128 -8.56 4.67 -1.48
CA CYS A 128 -9.00 3.74 -0.44
C CYS A 128 -10.45 4.01 -0.02
N VAL A 129 -10.86 5.27 0.18
CA VAL A 129 -12.25 5.61 0.51
C VAL A 129 -13.21 5.07 -0.56
N THR A 130 -12.89 5.26 -1.84
CA THR A 130 -13.71 4.76 -2.95
C THR A 130 -13.77 3.23 -2.97
N THR A 131 -12.64 2.57 -2.80
CA THR A 131 -12.55 1.10 -2.80
C THR A 131 -13.34 0.49 -1.64
N PHE A 132 -13.19 1.05 -0.44
CA PHE A 132 -13.91 0.56 0.75
C PHE A 132 -15.42 0.77 0.65
N LYS A 133 -15.88 1.93 0.13
CA LYS A 133 -17.31 2.14 -0.15
C LYS A 133 -17.86 1.11 -1.13
N GLY A 134 -17.10 0.74 -2.17
CA GLY A 134 -17.48 -0.31 -3.11
C GLY A 134 -17.51 -1.71 -2.49
N ALA A 135 -16.86 -1.90 -1.35
CA ALA A 135 -16.80 -3.17 -0.60
C ALA A 135 -17.75 -3.21 0.61
N ALA A 136 -18.65 -2.24 0.78
CA ALA A 136 -19.56 -2.15 1.92
C ALA A 136 -20.29 -3.48 2.18
N GLY A 137 -20.33 -3.92 3.44
CA GLY A 137 -20.98 -5.15 3.89
C GLY A 137 -20.28 -6.46 3.51
N ARG A 138 -19.13 -6.42 2.86
CA ARG A 138 -18.36 -7.60 2.47
C ARG A 138 -16.86 -7.46 2.76
N LYS A 139 -16.12 -8.53 2.58
CA LYS A 139 -14.65 -8.47 2.62
C LYS A 139 -14.11 -7.88 1.32
N LEU A 140 -12.96 -7.22 1.42
CA LEU A 140 -12.17 -6.85 0.24
C LEU A 140 -11.83 -8.11 -0.56
N THR A 141 -11.97 -8.01 -1.87
CA THR A 141 -11.55 -9.07 -2.79
C THR A 141 -10.03 -9.09 -2.96
N SER A 142 -9.46 -10.20 -3.45
CA SER A 142 -8.04 -10.28 -3.81
C SER A 142 -7.63 -9.14 -4.75
N LEU A 143 -8.46 -8.81 -5.72
CA LEU A 143 -8.16 -7.77 -6.70
C LEU A 143 -8.20 -6.36 -6.07
N GLU A 144 -9.15 -6.07 -5.19
CA GLU A 144 -9.20 -4.79 -4.46
C GLU A 144 -7.99 -4.62 -3.55
N CYS A 145 -7.57 -5.68 -2.84
CA CYS A 145 -6.35 -5.67 -2.05
C CYS A 145 -5.10 -5.45 -2.93
N HIS A 146 -5.03 -6.11 -4.09
CA HIS A 146 -3.96 -5.92 -5.07
C HIS A 146 -3.92 -4.46 -5.55
N ASP A 147 -5.06 -3.88 -5.87
CA ASP A 147 -5.15 -2.51 -6.37
C ASP A 147 -4.72 -1.48 -5.33
N ILE A 148 -5.08 -1.68 -4.05
CA ILE A 148 -4.58 -0.85 -2.94
C ILE A 148 -3.05 -0.94 -2.84
N VAL A 149 -2.48 -2.14 -2.90
CA VAL A 149 -1.02 -2.32 -2.83
C VAL A 149 -0.32 -1.68 -4.04
N CYS A 150 -0.89 -1.80 -5.23
CA CYS A 150 -0.36 -1.12 -6.42
C CYS A 150 -0.45 0.40 -6.29
N LYS A 151 -1.53 0.93 -5.72
CA LYS A 151 -1.68 2.37 -5.46
C LYS A 151 -0.66 2.88 -4.43
N ILE A 152 -0.35 2.08 -3.40
CA ILE A 152 0.74 2.37 -2.46
C ILE A 152 2.08 2.48 -3.21
N ALA A 153 2.39 1.55 -4.11
CA ALA A 153 3.63 1.60 -4.88
C ALA A 153 3.68 2.82 -5.80
N GLU A 154 2.56 3.19 -6.42
CA GLU A 154 2.46 4.39 -7.26
C GLU A 154 2.86 5.65 -6.50
N ILE A 155 2.30 5.87 -5.31
CA ILE A 155 2.61 7.07 -4.52
C ILE A 155 4.06 7.09 -4.03
N VAL A 156 4.66 5.93 -3.78
CA VAL A 156 6.07 5.83 -3.37
C VAL A 156 6.99 6.19 -4.52
N VAL A 157 6.70 5.76 -5.74
CA VAL A 157 7.48 6.12 -6.95
C VAL A 157 7.38 7.62 -7.23
N VAL A 158 6.17 8.16 -7.23
CA VAL A 158 5.93 9.60 -7.42
C VAL A 158 6.53 10.41 -6.27
N GLY A 159 6.56 9.86 -5.06
CA GLY A 159 7.14 10.45 -3.85
C GLY A 159 8.66 10.64 -3.87
N GLY A 160 9.33 10.32 -4.99
CA GLY A 160 10.78 10.54 -5.16
C GLY A 160 11.66 9.42 -4.61
N VAL A 161 11.07 8.34 -4.11
CA VAL A 161 11.80 7.10 -3.80
C VAL A 161 12.07 6.39 -5.13
N ARG A 162 13.33 6.30 -5.50
CA ARG A 162 13.79 6.02 -6.87
C ARG A 162 13.32 4.71 -7.50
N ARG A 163 12.88 3.69 -6.76
CA ARG A 163 12.38 2.41 -7.30
C ARG A 163 11.47 1.76 -6.27
N SER A 164 10.20 1.67 -6.57
CA SER A 164 9.32 0.69 -5.95
C SER A 164 9.44 -0.59 -6.76
N ALA A 165 10.01 -1.64 -6.17
CA ALA A 165 9.96 -2.97 -6.76
C ALA A 165 8.83 -3.74 -6.08
N LEU A 166 7.80 -4.12 -6.84
CA LEU A 166 6.62 -4.78 -6.33
C LEU A 166 6.34 -6.03 -7.16
N ILE A 167 6.19 -7.17 -6.48
CA ILE A 167 5.84 -8.45 -7.11
C ILE A 167 4.61 -9.03 -6.41
N SER A 168 3.53 -9.21 -7.15
CA SER A 168 2.37 -9.97 -6.72
C SER A 168 2.60 -11.45 -6.99
N LEU A 169 2.54 -12.25 -5.93
CA LEU A 169 2.70 -13.70 -6.00
C LEU A 169 1.34 -14.37 -5.76
N SER A 170 0.92 -15.21 -6.69
CA SER A 170 -0.35 -15.94 -6.61
C SER A 170 -0.23 -17.34 -7.19
N ASN A 171 -1.14 -18.23 -6.79
CA ASN A 171 -1.32 -19.52 -7.44
C ASN A 171 -2.17 -19.34 -8.70
N LEU A 172 -1.95 -20.15 -9.72
CA LEU A 172 -2.75 -20.16 -10.95
C LEU A 172 -4.23 -20.45 -10.73
N SER A 173 -4.58 -21.09 -9.62
CA SER A 173 -5.97 -21.35 -9.26
C SER A 173 -6.74 -20.10 -8.81
N ASP A 174 -6.06 -18.98 -8.53
CA ASP A 174 -6.73 -17.70 -8.25
C ASP A 174 -7.09 -16.99 -9.57
N ASP A 175 -8.28 -17.25 -10.07
CA ASP A 175 -8.78 -16.70 -11.33
C ASP A 175 -8.80 -15.17 -11.36
N ARG A 176 -9.05 -14.51 -10.22
CA ARG A 176 -9.04 -13.04 -10.15
C ARG A 176 -7.65 -12.49 -10.40
N MET A 177 -6.64 -13.10 -9.76
CA MET A 177 -5.25 -12.67 -9.93
C MET A 177 -4.72 -13.03 -11.32
N ARG A 178 -5.09 -14.18 -11.86
CA ARG A 178 -4.75 -14.60 -13.24
C ARG A 178 -5.23 -13.58 -14.27
N HIS A 179 -6.40 -12.96 -14.04
CA HIS A 179 -7.00 -11.98 -14.95
C HIS A 179 -6.80 -10.53 -14.53
N ALA A 180 -5.98 -10.24 -13.49
CA ALA A 180 -5.78 -8.90 -12.98
C ALA A 180 -5.31 -7.89 -14.03
N LYS A 181 -4.58 -8.35 -15.05
CA LYS A 181 -4.07 -7.58 -16.19
C LYS A 181 -4.62 -8.08 -17.53
N SER A 182 -5.85 -8.57 -17.57
CA SER A 182 -6.52 -8.94 -18.81
C SER A 182 -7.30 -7.75 -19.40
N GLY A 183 -7.52 -7.76 -20.72
CA GLY A 183 -8.22 -6.67 -21.43
C GLY A 183 -7.47 -5.34 -21.36
N GLN A 184 -8.19 -4.24 -21.43
CA GLN A 184 -7.65 -2.87 -21.41
C GLN A 184 -7.54 -2.35 -19.96
N TRP A 185 -6.95 -3.14 -19.05
CA TRP A 185 -6.82 -2.81 -17.64
C TRP A 185 -6.11 -1.48 -17.36
N TRP A 186 -5.22 -1.04 -18.26
CA TRP A 186 -4.45 0.20 -18.11
C TRP A 186 -5.30 1.47 -18.20
N GLU A 187 -6.48 1.42 -18.80
CA GLU A 187 -7.36 2.58 -18.92
C GLU A 187 -8.02 2.95 -17.59
N GLN A 188 -8.45 1.95 -16.81
CA GLN A 188 -9.16 2.15 -15.56
C GLN A 188 -8.32 1.87 -14.32
N ASN A 189 -7.28 1.03 -14.45
CA ASN A 189 -6.48 0.52 -13.34
C ASN A 189 -4.97 0.64 -13.62
N GLY A 190 -4.54 1.80 -14.11
CA GLY A 190 -3.14 2.07 -14.48
C GLY A 190 -2.13 1.79 -13.38
N GLN A 191 -2.53 1.91 -12.10
CA GLN A 191 -1.69 1.57 -10.94
C GLN A 191 -1.20 0.12 -10.95
N ARG A 192 -1.91 -0.83 -11.62
CA ARG A 192 -1.49 -2.24 -11.73
C ARG A 192 -0.18 -2.41 -12.50
N ALA A 193 0.25 -1.40 -13.27
CA ALA A 193 1.55 -1.41 -13.93
C ALA A 193 2.73 -1.44 -12.94
N LEU A 194 2.52 -1.02 -11.70
CA LEU A 194 3.56 -0.95 -10.65
C LEU A 194 3.94 -2.33 -10.09
N ALA A 195 3.10 -3.34 -10.23
CA ALA A 195 3.40 -4.69 -9.78
C ALA A 195 3.73 -5.61 -10.96
N ASN A 196 4.81 -6.38 -10.84
CA ASN A 196 4.96 -7.60 -11.62
C ASN A 196 4.04 -8.67 -11.04
N ASN A 197 3.29 -9.36 -11.89
CA ASN A 197 2.45 -10.46 -11.45
C ASN A 197 3.14 -11.79 -11.83
N SER A 198 3.40 -12.61 -10.83
CA SER A 198 4.03 -13.92 -10.99
C SER A 198 3.14 -15.01 -10.40
N ALA A 199 3.01 -16.13 -11.13
CA ALA A 199 2.26 -17.29 -10.67
C ALA A 199 3.22 -18.36 -10.15
N GLY A 200 2.89 -18.94 -9.00
CA GLY A 200 3.54 -20.14 -8.49
C GLY A 200 2.84 -21.39 -9.03
N TYR A 201 3.61 -22.36 -9.44
CA TYR A 201 3.14 -23.67 -9.87
C TYR A 201 3.49 -24.69 -8.80
N SER A 202 2.52 -25.45 -8.32
CA SER A 202 2.74 -26.60 -7.44
C SER A 202 3.16 -27.85 -8.21
N GLU A 203 2.84 -27.90 -9.50
CA GLU A 203 3.16 -28.98 -10.42
C GLU A 203 3.71 -28.40 -11.73
N LYS A 204 4.49 -29.21 -12.46
CA LYS A 204 4.98 -28.79 -13.78
C LYS A 204 3.78 -28.55 -14.71
N PRO A 205 3.64 -27.35 -15.31
CA PRO A 205 2.54 -27.11 -16.25
C PRO A 205 2.70 -27.96 -17.49
N ASP A 206 1.60 -28.50 -18.00
CA ASP A 206 1.54 -29.06 -19.33
C ASP A 206 1.66 -27.93 -20.37
N LEU A 207 2.59 -28.06 -21.30
CA LEU A 207 2.86 -27.12 -22.39
C LEU A 207 2.02 -27.45 -23.60
#